data_6d53acc5e5f9f3045fdd35186fd8a42a
#
_entry.id   6d53acc5e5f9f3045fdd35186fd8a42a
#
_cell.length_a   1.000
_cell.length_b   1.000
_cell.length_c   1.000
_cell.angle_alpha   90.00
_cell.angle_beta   90.00
_cell.angle_gamma   90.00
#
_symmetry.space_group_name_H-M   'P 1'
#
loop_
_entity.id
_entity.type
_entity.pdbx_description
1 polymer ?
#
loop_
_entity_poly.entity_id
_entity_poly.type
_entity_poly.pdbx_seq_one_letter_code
_entity_poly.pdbx_strand_id
1 'polypeptide(L)'
;LPEIALTPQTLGRLRRRFPGLVAPYHSRLSHGERCAVWEAARRGDVRIVVGPRSAVFAPLDDVGVIVVDEEHESSYKADDKPRFHGRDVALLRGRTENAPVVLGSATPSLESEHNAREGKHVRLRLTQRVGSVGGLPEVRIVDRRTEGRDAREPIGPALGEAIDLALERGEQAIVFHNRRGFARYVQCFSCGDVTQCPRCDISLTLHLHGDRMRCHYCGYSVRRPTRCEACGEEVLDPRGSGTQRVELALETRFARARVLRLDQDTTSTKEGHRGILDRFGRGEADILVGTQMVAKGLHFPRVTVVGVIDADQGLHFPDFRAHERVFQLLTQVAGRSGRGDPGVVIVQTFDPEHRVLRRVRAHDVDGFLAEEWEQRRALGYPPHRRLAAITATAPDEPRLDRVLEAVASRLRSGLPEQEVQVLGPARAVLARINRR
;
A
#
# COMPACT_ATOMS: atom_id res chain seq x y z
N LEU A 1 -3.09 13.65 -8.08
CA LEU A 1 -2.24 13.15 -6.98
C LEU A 1 -2.99 12.09 -6.17
N PRO A 2 -2.33 11.06 -5.60
CA PRO A 2 -3.04 9.99 -4.90
C PRO A 2 -3.68 10.44 -3.58
N GLU A 3 -3.08 11.42 -2.91
CA GLU A 3 -3.54 11.87 -1.59
C GLU A 3 -3.56 13.39 -1.42
N ILE A 4 -4.48 13.87 -0.58
CA ILE A 4 -4.61 15.30 -0.25
C ILE A 4 -3.34 15.84 0.45
N ALA A 5 -2.65 14.99 1.20
CA ALA A 5 -1.45 15.36 1.95
C ALA A 5 -0.29 15.84 1.05
N LEU A 6 -0.18 15.34 -0.18
CA LEU A 6 0.85 15.72 -1.15
C LEU A 6 0.54 17.03 -1.87
N THR A 7 -0.68 17.48 -1.82
CA THR A 7 -1.19 18.64 -2.55
C THR A 7 -0.45 19.95 -2.21
N PRO A 8 -0.13 20.30 -0.92
CA PRO A 8 0.45 21.61 -0.60
C PRO A 8 1.84 21.87 -1.20
N GLN A 9 2.74 20.87 -1.22
CA GLN A 9 4.08 21.05 -1.78
C GLN A 9 4.04 21.16 -3.30
N THR A 10 3.24 20.32 -3.96
CA THR A 10 3.05 20.35 -5.41
C THR A 10 2.37 21.65 -5.82
N LEU A 11 1.35 22.08 -5.09
CA LEU A 11 0.68 23.38 -5.30
C LEU A 11 1.67 24.55 -5.18
N GLY A 12 2.53 24.54 -4.15
CA GLY A 12 3.51 25.60 -3.94
C GLY A 12 4.49 25.72 -5.11
N ARG A 13 4.92 24.59 -5.67
CA ARG A 13 5.81 24.55 -6.86
C ARG A 13 5.08 25.06 -8.12
N LEU A 14 3.87 24.59 -8.34
CA LEU A 14 3.07 24.97 -9.51
C LEU A 14 2.65 26.46 -9.45
N ARG A 15 2.22 26.95 -8.29
CA ARG A 15 1.84 28.37 -8.11
C ARG A 15 2.99 29.34 -8.34
N ARG A 16 4.23 28.95 -7.99
CA ARG A 16 5.41 29.77 -8.30
C ARG A 16 5.69 29.85 -9.80
N ARG A 17 5.42 28.76 -10.53
CA ARG A 17 5.64 28.70 -11.98
C ARG A 17 4.47 29.29 -12.79
N PHE A 18 3.26 29.14 -12.29
CA PHE A 18 2.01 29.54 -12.92
C PHE A 18 1.14 30.38 -11.96
N PRO A 19 1.56 31.64 -11.67
CA PRO A 19 0.85 32.49 -10.72
C PRO A 19 -0.61 32.74 -11.16
N GLY A 20 -1.55 32.63 -10.22
CA GLY A 20 -2.97 32.87 -10.46
C GLY A 20 -3.74 31.75 -11.17
N LEU A 21 -3.07 30.83 -11.86
CA LEU A 21 -3.71 29.82 -12.71
C LEU A 21 -3.96 28.47 -12.02
N VAL A 22 -3.48 28.27 -10.77
CA VAL A 22 -3.47 26.98 -10.09
C VAL A 22 -4.41 26.94 -8.90
N ALA A 23 -5.34 26.00 -8.88
CA ALA A 23 -6.24 25.78 -7.75
C ALA A 23 -6.21 24.32 -7.24
N PRO A 24 -6.34 24.10 -5.91
CA PRO A 24 -6.57 22.77 -5.35
C PRO A 24 -8.05 22.38 -5.49
N TYR A 25 -8.31 21.07 -5.64
CA TYR A 25 -9.67 20.53 -5.59
C TYR A 25 -9.70 19.23 -4.79
N HIS A 26 -10.23 19.26 -3.57
CA HIS A 26 -10.28 18.10 -2.68
C HIS A 26 -11.39 18.21 -1.61
N SER A 27 -11.70 17.10 -0.94
CA SER A 27 -12.80 17.00 0.04
C SER A 27 -12.61 17.82 1.33
N ARG A 28 -11.37 18.27 1.64
CA ARG A 28 -11.11 19.14 2.81
C ARG A 28 -11.47 20.61 2.56
N LEU A 29 -11.69 21.01 1.32
CA LEU A 29 -12.25 22.33 1.00
C LEU A 29 -13.71 22.37 1.44
N SER A 30 -14.14 23.51 1.94
CA SER A 30 -15.56 23.78 2.20
C SER A 30 -16.38 23.69 0.91
N HIS A 31 -17.69 23.59 1.04
CA HIS A 31 -18.56 23.56 -0.15
C HIS A 31 -18.41 24.82 -0.99
N GLY A 32 -18.36 26.01 -0.36
CA GLY A 32 -18.16 27.28 -1.07
C GLY A 32 -16.83 27.35 -1.82
N GLU A 33 -15.72 26.93 -1.18
CA GLU A 33 -14.42 26.89 -1.85
C GLU A 33 -14.42 25.94 -3.06
N ARG A 34 -15.06 24.77 -2.94
CA ARG A 34 -15.16 23.81 -4.07
C ARG A 34 -15.99 24.42 -5.22
N CYS A 35 -17.10 25.06 -4.91
CA CYS A 35 -17.89 25.75 -5.92
C CYS A 35 -17.09 26.88 -6.60
N ALA A 36 -16.35 27.68 -5.83
CA ALA A 36 -15.52 28.75 -6.37
C ALA A 36 -14.43 28.22 -7.33
N VAL A 37 -13.73 27.16 -6.95
CA VAL A 37 -12.73 26.51 -7.83
C VAL A 37 -13.40 25.94 -9.08
N TRP A 38 -14.55 25.29 -8.95
CA TRP A 38 -15.32 24.72 -10.06
C TRP A 38 -15.71 25.78 -11.07
N GLU A 39 -16.30 26.90 -10.61
CA GLU A 39 -16.68 28.00 -11.47
C GLU A 39 -15.49 28.71 -12.11
N ALA A 40 -14.37 28.89 -11.36
CA ALA A 40 -13.17 29.47 -11.90
C ALA A 40 -12.52 28.58 -12.98
N ALA A 41 -12.56 27.28 -12.81
CA ALA A 41 -12.11 26.32 -13.82
C ALA A 41 -12.99 26.37 -15.07
N ARG A 42 -14.33 26.44 -14.91
CA ARG A 42 -15.28 26.51 -16.00
C ARG A 42 -15.17 27.84 -16.82
N ARG A 43 -14.81 28.94 -16.15
CA ARG A 43 -14.58 30.22 -16.83
C ARG A 43 -13.20 30.38 -17.45
N GLY A 44 -12.26 29.43 -17.19
CA GLY A 44 -10.89 29.51 -17.64
C GLY A 44 -9.98 30.42 -16.79
N ASP A 45 -10.47 30.97 -15.67
CA ASP A 45 -9.65 31.72 -14.69
C ASP A 45 -8.60 30.83 -14.04
N VAL A 46 -8.96 29.57 -13.79
CA VAL A 46 -8.07 28.49 -13.34
C VAL A 46 -7.82 27.53 -14.50
N ARG A 47 -6.55 27.32 -14.83
CA ARG A 47 -6.14 26.45 -15.93
C ARG A 47 -5.43 25.17 -15.45
N ILE A 48 -5.05 25.09 -14.18
CA ILE A 48 -4.41 23.92 -13.58
C ILE A 48 -5.16 23.56 -12.30
N VAL A 49 -5.82 22.41 -12.32
CA VAL A 49 -6.50 21.86 -11.13
C VAL A 49 -5.67 20.71 -10.57
N VAL A 50 -5.34 20.77 -9.27
CA VAL A 50 -4.54 19.77 -8.58
C VAL A 50 -5.34 19.17 -7.43
N GLY A 51 -5.46 17.84 -7.41
CA GLY A 51 -6.20 17.19 -6.33
C GLY A 51 -6.14 15.67 -6.41
N PRO A 52 -6.83 14.97 -5.48
CA PRO A 52 -6.97 13.52 -5.50
C PRO A 52 -7.90 13.07 -6.65
N ARG A 53 -8.28 11.80 -6.64
CA ARG A 53 -9.10 11.17 -7.69
C ARG A 53 -10.29 12.01 -8.20
N SER A 54 -10.92 12.81 -7.34
CA SER A 54 -12.06 13.66 -7.73
C SER A 54 -11.68 14.84 -8.63
N ALA A 55 -10.42 15.25 -8.65
CA ALA A 55 -9.96 16.36 -9.50
C ALA A 55 -10.06 16.03 -11.01
N VAL A 56 -10.12 14.74 -11.36
CA VAL A 56 -10.31 14.31 -12.75
C VAL A 56 -11.61 14.80 -13.38
N PHE A 57 -12.59 15.18 -12.57
CA PHE A 57 -13.90 15.73 -13.03
C PHE A 57 -13.94 17.26 -13.11
N ALA A 58 -12.84 17.96 -12.84
CA ALA A 58 -12.81 19.42 -12.91
C ALA A 58 -13.22 19.91 -14.31
N PRO A 59 -14.10 20.93 -14.42
CA PRO A 59 -14.69 21.39 -15.69
C PRO A 59 -13.74 22.36 -16.42
N LEU A 60 -12.61 21.83 -16.87
CA LEU A 60 -11.70 22.54 -17.76
C LEU A 60 -12.15 22.30 -19.21
N ASP A 61 -12.39 23.35 -19.99
CA ASP A 61 -12.94 23.24 -21.34
C ASP A 61 -11.91 22.77 -22.37
N ASP A 62 -10.65 23.15 -22.23
CA ASP A 62 -9.58 22.79 -23.16
C ASP A 62 -8.45 22.10 -22.40
N VAL A 63 -8.56 20.80 -22.22
CA VAL A 63 -7.58 20.02 -21.47
C VAL A 63 -6.38 19.68 -22.36
N GLY A 64 -5.27 20.36 -22.12
CA GLY A 64 -4.02 20.11 -22.85
C GLY A 64 -3.25 18.87 -22.37
N VAL A 65 -3.38 18.47 -21.09
CA VAL A 65 -2.73 17.28 -20.52
C VAL A 65 -3.38 16.84 -19.22
N ILE A 66 -3.43 15.55 -18.97
CA ILE A 66 -3.82 14.97 -17.68
C ILE A 66 -2.61 14.21 -17.10
N VAL A 67 -2.19 14.57 -15.89
CA VAL A 67 -1.08 13.90 -15.20
C VAL A 67 -1.61 13.12 -14.00
N VAL A 68 -1.34 11.82 -13.97
CA VAL A 68 -1.68 10.91 -12.85
C VAL A 68 -0.37 10.49 -12.21
N ASP A 69 -0.04 11.11 -11.09
CA ASP A 69 1.18 10.81 -10.33
C ASP A 69 0.96 9.62 -9.41
N GLU A 70 2.01 8.78 -9.23
CA GLU A 70 1.93 7.51 -8.48
C GLU A 70 0.70 6.68 -8.90
N GLU A 71 0.59 6.41 -10.21
CA GLU A 71 -0.61 5.80 -10.84
C GLU A 71 -1.01 4.45 -10.26
N HIS A 72 -0.05 3.75 -9.65
CA HIS A 72 -0.22 2.46 -8.98
C HIS A 72 -0.99 2.53 -7.66
N GLU A 73 -1.16 3.73 -7.10
CA GLU A 73 -1.75 3.91 -5.78
C GLU A 73 -3.22 3.47 -5.71
N SER A 74 -3.50 2.62 -4.72
CA SER A 74 -4.85 2.08 -4.51
C SER A 74 -5.91 3.13 -4.16
N SER A 75 -5.49 4.32 -3.70
CA SER A 75 -6.39 5.44 -3.36
C SER A 75 -7.10 6.04 -4.57
N TYR A 76 -6.65 5.76 -5.79
CA TYR A 76 -7.37 6.12 -7.00
C TYR A 76 -8.67 5.31 -7.20
N LYS A 77 -8.82 4.14 -6.55
CA LYS A 77 -10.08 3.40 -6.54
C LYS A 77 -11.06 4.04 -5.55
N ALA A 78 -12.25 4.36 -6.01
CA ALA A 78 -13.35 4.81 -5.15
C ALA A 78 -14.07 3.60 -4.53
N ASP A 79 -14.19 3.58 -3.20
CA ASP A 79 -14.96 2.57 -2.47
C ASP A 79 -16.44 2.94 -2.40
N ASP A 80 -16.73 4.26 -2.37
CA ASP A 80 -18.07 4.81 -2.37
C ASP A 80 -18.70 4.79 -3.76
N LYS A 81 -20.04 4.82 -3.82
CA LYS A 81 -20.79 4.93 -5.07
C LYS A 81 -20.79 6.37 -5.59
N PRO A 82 -20.60 6.56 -6.93
CA PRO A 82 -20.27 5.56 -7.93
C PRO A 82 -18.82 5.06 -7.79
N ARG A 83 -18.63 3.76 -7.86
CA ARG A 83 -17.29 3.14 -7.80
C ARG A 83 -16.57 3.35 -9.12
N PHE A 84 -15.49 4.12 -9.11
CA PHE A 84 -14.63 4.35 -10.27
C PHE A 84 -13.16 4.25 -9.89
N HIS A 85 -12.29 4.15 -10.87
CA HIS A 85 -10.85 4.26 -10.70
C HIS A 85 -10.38 5.56 -11.36
N GLY A 86 -9.78 6.47 -10.58
CA GLY A 86 -9.38 7.81 -11.07
C GLY A 86 -8.43 7.79 -12.27
N ARG A 87 -7.48 6.84 -12.30
CA ARG A 87 -6.59 6.60 -13.45
C ARG A 87 -7.39 6.22 -14.70
N ASP A 88 -8.32 5.30 -14.58
CA ASP A 88 -9.08 4.81 -15.74
C ASP A 88 -10.03 5.90 -16.27
N VAL A 89 -10.61 6.71 -15.39
CA VAL A 89 -11.39 7.89 -15.78
C VAL A 89 -10.49 8.94 -16.46
N ALA A 90 -9.26 9.16 -15.97
CA ALA A 90 -8.30 10.05 -16.61
C ALA A 90 -7.96 9.61 -18.05
N LEU A 91 -7.74 8.32 -18.26
CA LEU A 91 -7.48 7.75 -19.60
C LEU A 91 -8.69 7.91 -20.51
N LEU A 92 -9.90 7.64 -20.00
CA LEU A 92 -11.13 7.85 -20.76
C LEU A 92 -11.33 9.33 -21.14
N ARG A 93 -11.14 10.22 -20.16
CA ARG A 93 -11.24 11.67 -20.38
C ARG A 93 -10.23 12.15 -21.42
N GLY A 94 -8.96 11.76 -21.29
CA GLY A 94 -7.93 12.10 -22.26
C GLY A 94 -8.27 11.67 -23.67
N ARG A 95 -8.84 10.46 -23.83
CA ARG A 95 -9.33 9.98 -25.14
C ARG A 95 -10.49 10.81 -25.67
N THR A 96 -11.46 11.16 -24.82
CA THR A 96 -12.65 11.93 -25.22
C THR A 96 -12.29 13.36 -25.60
N GLU A 97 -11.35 13.98 -24.87
CA GLU A 97 -10.92 15.39 -25.09
C GLU A 97 -9.68 15.50 -25.97
N ASN A 98 -9.21 14.37 -26.55
CA ASN A 98 -8.00 14.30 -27.36
C ASN A 98 -6.74 14.89 -26.67
N ALA A 99 -6.66 14.71 -25.34
CA ALA A 99 -5.57 15.18 -24.51
C ALA A 99 -4.63 14.03 -24.11
N PRO A 100 -3.29 14.22 -24.17
CA PRO A 100 -2.35 13.20 -23.68
C PRO A 100 -2.52 12.97 -22.19
N VAL A 101 -2.38 11.69 -21.77
CA VAL A 101 -2.41 11.30 -20.36
C VAL A 101 -1.04 10.74 -19.97
N VAL A 102 -0.42 11.35 -18.97
CA VAL A 102 0.86 10.92 -18.42
C VAL A 102 0.62 10.18 -17.10
N LEU A 103 0.95 8.89 -17.09
CA LEU A 103 0.93 8.05 -15.89
C LEU A 103 2.35 7.98 -15.31
N GLY A 104 2.57 8.60 -14.16
CA GLY A 104 3.87 8.66 -13.48
C GLY A 104 3.94 7.63 -12.35
N SER A 105 5.02 6.83 -12.33
CA SER A 105 5.32 5.91 -11.22
C SER A 105 6.77 5.45 -11.27
N ALA A 106 7.38 5.26 -10.09
CA ALA A 106 8.65 4.55 -9.96
C ALA A 106 8.43 3.02 -10.02
N THR A 107 7.24 2.56 -9.65
CA THR A 107 6.81 1.16 -9.56
C THR A 107 5.45 1.03 -10.24
N PRO A 108 5.38 1.01 -11.56
CA PRO A 108 4.09 1.01 -12.28
C PRO A 108 3.24 -0.19 -11.90
N SER A 109 1.92 0.00 -11.96
CA SER A 109 0.97 -1.10 -11.74
C SER A 109 1.08 -2.15 -12.84
N LEU A 110 0.77 -3.41 -12.49
CA LEU A 110 0.80 -4.48 -13.48
C LEU A 110 -0.22 -4.27 -14.60
N GLU A 111 -1.32 -3.59 -14.32
CA GLU A 111 -2.29 -3.17 -15.34
C GLU A 111 -1.71 -2.16 -16.33
N SER A 112 -0.92 -1.18 -15.87
CA SER A 112 -0.25 -0.21 -16.75
C SER A 112 0.86 -0.87 -17.56
N GLU A 113 1.63 -1.78 -16.96
CA GLU A 113 2.63 -2.59 -17.64
C GLU A 113 1.98 -3.49 -18.73
N HIS A 114 0.83 -4.11 -18.41
CA HIS A 114 0.05 -4.89 -19.38
C HIS A 114 -0.36 -4.04 -20.59
N ASN A 115 -0.92 -2.87 -20.35
CA ASN A 115 -1.34 -1.97 -21.41
C ASN A 115 -0.16 -1.48 -22.27
N ALA A 116 1.02 -1.33 -21.67
CA ALA A 116 2.24 -0.99 -22.41
C ALA A 116 2.70 -2.15 -23.29
N ARG A 117 2.68 -3.39 -22.79
CA ARG A 117 3.02 -4.60 -23.58
C ARG A 117 2.05 -4.84 -24.73
N GLU A 118 0.78 -4.53 -24.54
CA GLU A 118 -0.26 -4.59 -25.58
C GLU A 118 -0.23 -3.41 -26.56
N GLY A 119 0.74 -2.50 -26.43
CA GLY A 119 0.85 -1.32 -27.29
C GLY A 119 -0.21 -0.24 -27.10
N LYS A 120 -1.03 -0.35 -26.03
CA LYS A 120 -2.05 0.65 -25.68
C LYS A 120 -1.47 1.88 -25.02
N HIS A 121 -0.31 1.74 -24.35
CA HIS A 121 0.45 2.81 -23.72
C HIS A 121 1.87 2.83 -24.25
N VAL A 122 2.48 4.03 -24.34
CA VAL A 122 3.89 4.19 -24.62
C VAL A 122 4.65 4.24 -23.30
N ARG A 123 5.60 3.33 -23.09
CA ARG A 123 6.45 3.31 -21.90
C ARG A 123 7.65 4.24 -22.08
N LEU A 124 7.73 5.27 -21.27
CA LEU A 124 8.88 6.17 -21.17
C LEU A 124 9.65 5.88 -19.88
N ARG A 125 10.98 5.92 -19.93
CA ARG A 125 11.85 5.65 -18.80
C ARG A 125 12.75 6.83 -18.47
N LEU A 126 12.75 7.24 -17.22
CA LEU A 126 13.73 8.15 -16.65
C LEU A 126 14.78 7.30 -15.92
N THR A 127 15.95 7.13 -16.55
CA THR A 127 17.02 6.25 -16.07
C THR A 127 17.94 6.91 -15.04
N GLN A 128 17.89 8.24 -14.93
CA GLN A 128 18.74 9.01 -14.02
C GLN A 128 17.88 9.64 -12.92
N ARG A 129 18.35 9.53 -11.68
CA ARG A 129 17.70 10.18 -10.53
C ARG A 129 18.19 11.63 -10.44
N VAL A 130 17.26 12.58 -10.45
CA VAL A 130 17.59 14.01 -10.34
C VAL A 130 18.03 14.35 -8.92
N GLY A 131 19.21 14.94 -8.75
CA GLY A 131 19.69 15.52 -7.48
C GLY A 131 20.19 14.52 -6.44
N SER A 132 20.51 13.28 -6.78
CA SER A 132 21.14 12.33 -5.86
C SER A 132 22.63 12.20 -6.14
N VAL A 133 23.47 12.54 -5.17
CA VAL A 133 24.92 12.37 -5.20
C VAL A 133 25.34 10.96 -4.77
N GLY A 134 24.45 10.20 -4.08
CA GLY A 134 24.77 8.96 -3.37
C GLY A 134 24.16 7.65 -3.91
N GLY A 135 23.52 7.65 -5.08
CA GLY A 135 22.87 6.41 -5.60
C GLY A 135 21.59 6.00 -4.88
N LEU A 136 21.22 4.71 -4.98
CA LEU A 136 20.11 4.10 -4.25
C LEU A 136 20.59 3.66 -2.86
N PRO A 137 19.73 3.73 -1.81
CA PRO A 137 20.12 3.29 -0.48
C PRO A 137 20.35 1.77 -0.45
N GLU A 138 21.23 1.34 0.44
CA GLU A 138 21.42 -0.08 0.70
C GLU A 138 20.17 -0.67 1.36
N VAL A 139 19.64 -1.77 0.82
CA VAL A 139 18.54 -2.52 1.44
C VAL A 139 19.08 -3.81 2.05
N ARG A 140 19.03 -3.90 3.38
CA ARG A 140 19.42 -5.08 4.16
C ARG A 140 18.19 -5.85 4.58
N ILE A 141 18.10 -7.11 4.17
CA ILE A 141 17.05 -8.02 4.61
C ILE A 141 17.58 -8.76 5.85
N VAL A 142 16.86 -8.67 6.96
CA VAL A 142 17.23 -9.27 8.25
C VAL A 142 16.32 -10.44 8.55
N ASP A 143 16.93 -11.61 8.72
CA ASP A 143 16.25 -12.87 9.06
C ASP A 143 15.96 -12.93 10.56
N ARG A 144 14.70 -12.73 10.93
CA ARG A 144 14.25 -12.77 12.32
C ARG A 144 14.26 -14.18 12.94
N ARG A 145 14.31 -15.23 12.14
CA ARG A 145 14.35 -16.62 12.63
C ARG A 145 15.64 -16.92 13.40
N THR A 146 16.72 -16.22 13.06
CA THR A 146 18.03 -16.38 13.69
C THR A 146 18.15 -15.69 15.06
N GLU A 147 17.18 -14.85 15.43
CA GLU A 147 17.21 -14.03 16.64
C GLU A 147 16.60 -14.75 17.89
N GLY A 148 16.09 -15.95 17.75
CA GLY A 148 15.56 -16.74 18.86
C GLY A 148 14.39 -16.04 19.58
N ARG A 149 14.52 -15.82 20.91
CA ARG A 149 13.48 -15.17 21.72
C ARG A 149 13.25 -13.70 21.34
N ASP A 150 14.30 -13.02 20.87
CA ASP A 150 14.25 -11.61 20.47
C ASP A 150 13.44 -11.41 19.19
N ALA A 151 13.17 -12.48 18.44
CA ALA A 151 12.29 -12.44 17.27
C ALA A 151 10.85 -11.98 17.58
N ARG A 152 10.42 -12.03 18.85
CA ARG A 152 9.11 -11.55 19.30
C ARG A 152 9.06 -10.05 19.56
N GLU A 153 10.21 -9.42 19.76
CA GLU A 153 10.29 -7.96 19.94
C GLU A 153 10.14 -7.25 18.58
N PRO A 154 9.43 -6.11 18.53
CA PRO A 154 9.24 -5.39 17.26
C PRO A 154 10.57 -4.91 16.64
N ILE A 155 11.52 -4.51 17.49
CA ILE A 155 12.82 -3.96 17.06
C ILE A 155 13.89 -5.01 17.28
N GLY A 156 14.36 -5.61 16.19
CA GLY A 156 15.47 -6.57 16.25
C GLY A 156 16.83 -5.89 16.46
N PRO A 157 17.87 -6.67 16.81
CA PRO A 157 19.21 -6.15 17.09
C PRO A 157 19.76 -5.29 15.95
N ALA A 158 19.74 -5.78 14.72
CA ALA A 158 20.30 -5.05 13.57
C ALA A 158 19.61 -3.71 13.29
N LEU A 159 18.27 -3.65 13.43
CA LEU A 159 17.55 -2.37 13.30
C LEU A 159 17.87 -1.44 14.46
N GLY A 160 17.95 -1.99 15.68
CA GLY A 160 18.29 -1.23 16.87
C GLY A 160 19.65 -0.59 16.75
N GLU A 161 20.69 -1.33 16.38
CA GLU A 161 22.06 -0.84 16.19
C GLU A 161 22.12 0.25 15.10
N ALA A 162 21.40 0.07 13.99
CA ALA A 162 21.36 1.07 12.93
C ALA A 162 20.73 2.40 13.42
N ILE A 163 19.66 2.30 14.24
CA ILE A 163 19.04 3.50 14.87
C ILE A 163 19.99 4.16 15.87
N ASP A 164 20.64 3.38 16.75
CA ASP A 164 21.61 3.89 17.72
C ASP A 164 22.71 4.71 17.01
N LEU A 165 23.32 4.16 15.96
CA LEU A 165 24.34 4.83 15.17
C LEU A 165 23.85 6.12 14.50
N ALA A 166 22.62 6.14 14.00
CA ALA A 166 22.03 7.34 13.42
C ALA A 166 21.80 8.43 14.48
N LEU A 167 21.28 8.05 15.66
CA LEU A 167 21.04 8.97 16.76
C LEU A 167 22.34 9.58 17.32
N GLU A 168 23.41 8.78 17.43
CA GLU A 168 24.74 9.25 17.83
C GLU A 168 25.31 10.32 16.88
N ARG A 169 24.96 10.25 15.58
CA ARG A 169 25.36 11.24 14.56
C ARG A 169 24.43 12.45 14.48
N GLY A 170 23.38 12.50 15.32
CA GLY A 170 22.36 13.55 15.26
C GLY A 170 21.45 13.44 14.04
N GLU A 171 21.38 12.27 13.43
CA GLU A 171 20.52 11.94 12.30
C GLU A 171 19.16 11.45 12.78
N GLN A 172 18.25 11.19 11.83
CA GLN A 172 16.88 10.77 12.11
C GLN A 172 16.59 9.37 11.56
N ALA A 173 15.67 8.66 12.20
CA ALA A 173 15.19 7.37 11.74
C ALA A 173 13.69 7.41 11.45
N ILE A 174 13.27 6.65 10.45
CA ILE A 174 11.86 6.34 10.18
C ILE A 174 11.63 4.85 10.43
N VAL A 175 10.64 4.52 11.25
CA VAL A 175 10.23 3.14 11.50
C VAL A 175 8.85 2.91 10.88
N PHE A 176 8.84 2.09 9.86
CA PHE A 176 7.65 1.75 9.13
C PHE A 176 7.01 0.46 9.65
N HIS A 177 5.74 0.51 10.00
CA HIS A 177 4.93 -0.63 10.38
C HIS A 177 3.74 -0.79 9.44
N ASN A 178 3.62 -1.94 8.77
CA ASN A 178 2.53 -2.18 7.82
C ASN A 178 1.26 -2.62 8.57
N ARG A 179 0.38 -1.68 8.92
CA ARG A 179 -0.87 -1.94 9.66
C ARG A 179 -2.09 -2.22 8.75
N ARG A 180 -1.98 -2.25 7.43
CA ARG A 180 -3.15 -2.47 6.58
C ARG A 180 -3.57 -3.93 6.58
N GLY A 181 -4.68 -4.22 7.25
CA GLY A 181 -5.44 -5.46 7.20
C GLY A 181 -5.68 -6.05 8.60
N PHE A 182 -6.96 -6.21 8.97
CA PHE A 182 -7.38 -6.99 10.15
C PHE A 182 -7.28 -8.50 9.91
N ALA A 183 -6.72 -8.93 8.77
CA ALA A 183 -6.53 -10.33 8.47
C ALA A 183 -5.39 -10.88 9.32
N ARG A 184 -5.73 -11.73 10.28
CA ARG A 184 -4.74 -12.48 11.07
C ARG A 184 -4.35 -13.72 10.29
N TYR A 185 -3.09 -13.89 10.02
CA TYR A 185 -2.53 -15.12 9.49
C TYR A 185 -1.72 -15.83 10.59
N VAL A 186 -1.43 -17.09 10.39
CA VAL A 186 -0.62 -17.89 11.32
C VAL A 186 0.72 -18.14 10.64
N GLN A 187 1.80 -17.75 11.33
CA GLN A 187 3.17 -17.90 10.84
C GLN A 187 4.00 -18.71 11.82
N CYS A 188 4.87 -19.55 11.29
CA CYS A 188 5.86 -20.29 12.06
C CYS A 188 7.08 -19.40 12.36
N PHE A 189 7.45 -19.26 13.63
CA PHE A 189 8.63 -18.50 14.02
C PHE A 189 9.96 -19.21 13.69
N SER A 190 9.94 -20.53 13.54
CA SER A 190 11.15 -21.30 13.24
C SER A 190 11.54 -21.24 11.77
N CYS A 191 10.59 -21.45 10.86
CA CYS A 191 10.87 -21.52 9.42
C CYS A 191 10.25 -20.40 8.59
N GLY A 192 9.37 -19.59 9.16
CA GLY A 192 8.69 -18.49 8.47
C GLY A 192 7.45 -18.92 7.67
N ASP A 193 7.15 -20.23 7.60
CA ASP A 193 6.02 -20.75 6.82
C ASP A 193 4.68 -20.17 7.25
N VAL A 194 3.78 -19.97 6.29
CA VAL A 194 2.44 -19.45 6.48
C VAL A 194 1.43 -20.33 5.75
N THR A 195 0.39 -20.74 6.46
CA THR A 195 -0.64 -21.62 5.87
C THR A 195 -1.37 -20.92 4.71
N GLN A 196 -1.27 -21.49 3.52
CA GLN A 196 -1.84 -20.97 2.28
C GLN A 196 -3.08 -21.74 1.82
N CYS A 197 -3.89 -21.11 0.98
CA CYS A 197 -5.02 -21.76 0.34
C CYS A 197 -4.52 -22.63 -0.83
N PRO A 198 -4.84 -23.94 -0.87
CA PRO A 198 -4.37 -24.83 -1.93
C PRO A 198 -4.99 -24.53 -3.31
N ARG A 199 -5.98 -23.63 -3.39
CA ARG A 199 -6.73 -23.31 -4.63
C ARG A 199 -6.46 -21.90 -5.14
N CYS A 200 -6.02 -20.97 -4.27
CA CYS A 200 -5.98 -19.54 -4.59
C CYS A 200 -4.60 -18.91 -4.43
N ASP A 201 -3.63 -19.65 -3.93
CA ASP A 201 -2.26 -19.17 -3.68
C ASP A 201 -2.23 -17.84 -2.87
N ILE A 202 -3.11 -17.76 -1.87
CA ILE A 202 -3.16 -16.66 -0.91
C ILE A 202 -3.18 -17.23 0.51
N SER A 203 -2.68 -16.47 1.48
CA SER A 203 -2.69 -16.89 2.88
C SER A 203 -4.10 -17.04 3.43
N LEU A 204 -4.28 -18.05 4.29
CA LEU A 204 -5.53 -18.25 5.00
C LEU A 204 -5.64 -17.27 6.17
N THR A 205 -6.83 -16.73 6.39
CA THR A 205 -7.12 -15.82 7.50
C THR A 205 -7.63 -16.60 8.71
N LEU A 206 -7.02 -16.36 9.89
CA LEU A 206 -7.47 -16.93 11.16
C LEU A 206 -8.74 -16.23 11.66
N HIS A 207 -9.79 -17.00 11.83
CA HIS A 207 -11.02 -16.59 12.49
C HIS A 207 -11.04 -17.13 13.93
N LEU A 208 -10.98 -16.24 14.93
CA LEU A 208 -10.94 -16.61 16.34
C LEU A 208 -12.20 -17.37 16.79
N HIS A 209 -13.37 -17.02 16.24
CA HIS A 209 -14.58 -17.78 16.47
C HIS A 209 -14.49 -19.12 15.72
N GLY A 210 -14.35 -20.21 16.46
CA GLY A 210 -14.24 -21.56 15.94
C GLY A 210 -12.85 -22.00 15.55
N ASP A 211 -11.80 -21.23 15.84
CA ASP A 211 -10.38 -21.56 15.63
C ASP A 211 -10.11 -22.18 14.24
N ARG A 212 -10.61 -21.51 13.21
CA ARG A 212 -10.50 -21.96 11.82
C ARG A 212 -9.80 -20.92 10.96
N MET A 213 -9.02 -21.42 10.03
CA MET A 213 -8.41 -20.64 8.97
C MET A 213 -9.27 -20.73 7.70
N ARG A 214 -9.47 -19.60 7.00
CA ARG A 214 -10.35 -19.53 5.83
C ARG A 214 -9.75 -18.73 4.69
N CYS A 215 -10.02 -19.18 3.48
CA CYS A 215 -9.78 -18.42 2.26
C CYS A 215 -10.99 -17.50 1.97
N HIS A 216 -10.73 -16.21 1.80
CA HIS A 216 -11.78 -15.24 1.47
C HIS A 216 -12.12 -15.16 -0.02
N TYR A 217 -11.47 -15.98 -0.87
CA TYR A 217 -11.79 -16.06 -2.29
C TYR A 217 -12.69 -17.26 -2.61
N CYS A 218 -12.29 -18.46 -2.20
CA CYS A 218 -13.02 -19.67 -2.55
C CYS A 218 -13.81 -20.30 -1.39
N GLY A 219 -13.69 -19.75 -0.17
CA GLY A 219 -14.37 -20.29 1.01
C GLY A 219 -13.69 -21.53 1.63
N TYR A 220 -12.55 -22.02 1.07
CA TYR A 220 -11.82 -23.13 1.66
C TYR A 220 -11.54 -22.87 3.15
N SER A 221 -11.77 -23.86 4.01
CA SER A 221 -11.63 -23.71 5.46
C SER A 221 -11.01 -24.97 6.08
N VAL A 222 -10.01 -24.75 6.91
CA VAL A 222 -9.30 -25.78 7.66
C VAL A 222 -9.23 -25.39 9.15
N ARG A 223 -9.11 -26.35 10.04
CA ARG A 223 -8.83 -26.07 11.45
C ARG A 223 -7.43 -25.48 11.58
N ARG A 224 -7.24 -24.57 12.54
CA ARG A 224 -5.91 -24.02 12.82
C ARG A 224 -4.93 -25.17 13.11
N PRO A 225 -3.80 -25.26 12.42
CA PRO A 225 -2.78 -26.26 12.73
C PRO A 225 -2.14 -25.95 14.09
N THR A 226 -1.82 -26.97 14.84
CA THR A 226 -1.07 -26.87 16.10
C THR A 226 0.43 -26.97 15.88
N ARG A 227 0.85 -27.58 14.78
CA ARG A 227 2.23 -27.72 14.34
C ARG A 227 2.39 -27.15 12.93
N CYS A 228 3.59 -26.64 12.65
CA CYS A 228 3.94 -26.19 11.31
C CYS A 228 3.99 -27.39 10.34
N GLU A 229 3.31 -27.27 9.20
CA GLU A 229 3.31 -28.34 8.18
C GLU A 229 4.67 -28.45 7.48
N ALA A 230 5.46 -27.37 7.42
CA ALA A 230 6.75 -27.35 6.75
C ALA A 230 7.89 -27.89 7.62
N CYS A 231 7.98 -27.58 8.92
CA CYS A 231 9.09 -27.97 9.79
C CYS A 231 8.71 -28.81 11.01
N GLY A 232 7.41 -29.02 11.28
CA GLY A 232 6.92 -29.83 12.41
C GLY A 232 6.92 -29.13 13.78
N GLU A 233 7.44 -27.91 13.88
CA GLU A 233 7.56 -27.18 15.15
C GLU A 233 6.23 -26.62 15.66
N GLU A 234 6.09 -26.52 16.99
CA GLU A 234 4.88 -26.01 17.68
C GLU A 234 4.94 -24.49 17.94
N VAL A 235 5.58 -23.73 17.06
CA VAL A 235 5.82 -22.27 17.23
C VAL A 235 4.97 -21.43 16.28
N LEU A 236 3.69 -21.75 16.22
CA LEU A 236 2.71 -21.01 15.41
C LEU A 236 2.10 -19.87 16.22
N ASP A 237 2.17 -18.65 15.71
CA ASP A 237 1.59 -17.47 16.35
C ASP A 237 0.70 -16.66 15.42
N PRO A 238 -0.48 -16.19 15.89
CA PRO A 238 -1.28 -15.24 15.16
C PRO A 238 -0.58 -13.89 15.08
N ARG A 239 -0.27 -13.44 13.87
CA ARG A 239 0.37 -12.15 13.64
C ARG A 239 -0.63 -11.00 13.58
N GLY A 240 -0.21 -9.83 14.08
CA GLY A 240 -0.97 -8.60 14.08
C GLY A 240 -0.66 -7.73 15.30
N SER A 241 0.50 -7.06 15.35
CA SER A 241 0.82 -6.06 16.39
C SER A 241 0.30 -4.68 15.99
N GLY A 242 -0.14 -3.86 16.96
CA GLY A 242 -0.54 -2.47 16.72
C GLY A 242 0.65 -1.51 16.73
N THR A 243 0.54 -0.36 16.05
CA THR A 243 1.56 0.71 16.02
C THR A 243 1.96 1.20 17.43
N GLN A 244 1.03 1.14 18.40
CA GLN A 244 1.28 1.48 19.79
C GLN A 244 2.33 0.58 20.47
N ARG A 245 2.33 -0.73 20.16
CA ARG A 245 3.36 -1.66 20.69
C ARG A 245 4.73 -1.33 20.14
N VAL A 246 4.80 -0.91 18.87
CA VAL A 246 6.06 -0.49 18.23
C VAL A 246 6.56 0.82 18.84
N GLU A 247 5.68 1.79 19.06
CA GLU A 247 5.99 3.06 19.71
C GLU A 247 6.58 2.81 21.11
N LEU A 248 5.91 2.02 21.94
CA LEU A 248 6.36 1.67 23.30
C LEU A 248 7.73 0.95 23.28
N ALA A 249 7.94 0.04 22.34
CA ALA A 249 9.23 -0.64 22.20
C ALA A 249 10.37 0.33 21.82
N LEU A 250 10.08 1.33 20.95
CA LEU A 250 11.03 2.38 20.60
C LEU A 250 11.34 3.29 21.79
N GLU A 251 10.33 3.76 22.52
CA GLU A 251 10.49 4.60 23.71
C GLU A 251 11.25 3.89 24.82
N THR A 252 11.02 2.60 25.01
CA THR A 252 11.72 1.78 26.01
C THR A 252 13.18 1.59 25.64
N ARG A 253 13.48 1.25 24.37
CA ARG A 253 14.85 1.00 23.91
C ARG A 253 15.67 2.27 23.78
N PHE A 254 15.06 3.35 23.29
CA PHE A 254 15.72 4.63 23.01
C PHE A 254 15.19 5.73 23.93
N ALA A 255 15.32 5.55 25.26
CA ALA A 255 14.75 6.44 26.28
C ALA A 255 15.15 7.92 26.19
N ARG A 256 16.25 8.24 25.48
CA ARG A 256 16.70 9.62 25.24
C ARG A 256 16.20 10.19 23.91
N ALA A 257 15.65 9.36 23.03
CA ALA A 257 15.15 9.80 21.73
C ALA A 257 13.72 10.30 21.83
N ARG A 258 13.40 11.31 21.05
CA ARG A 258 12.04 11.84 20.91
C ARG A 258 11.34 11.08 19.81
N VAL A 259 10.34 10.27 20.17
CA VAL A 259 9.55 9.47 19.24
C VAL A 259 8.28 10.22 18.87
N LEU A 260 7.94 10.28 17.58
CA LEU A 260 6.66 10.75 17.08
C LEU A 260 5.92 9.62 16.36
N ARG A 261 4.62 9.49 16.64
CA ARG A 261 3.76 8.53 15.96
C ARG A 261 2.85 9.21 14.93
N LEU A 262 2.79 8.60 13.75
CA LEU A 262 1.94 9.02 12.63
C LEU A 262 1.04 7.87 12.16
N ASP A 263 -0.18 7.84 12.67
CA ASP A 263 -1.21 6.89 12.23
C ASP A 263 -2.59 7.57 12.11
N GLN A 264 -3.63 6.79 11.73
CA GLN A 264 -4.98 7.33 11.59
C GLN A 264 -5.55 7.86 12.90
N ASP A 265 -5.18 7.28 14.03
CA ASP A 265 -5.71 7.65 15.35
C ASP A 265 -5.13 9.01 15.80
N THR A 266 -3.85 9.28 15.45
CA THR A 266 -3.17 10.56 15.76
C THR A 266 -3.52 11.68 14.78
N THR A 267 -4.15 11.39 13.65
CA THR A 267 -4.41 12.33 12.56
C THR A 267 -5.87 12.73 12.38
N SER A 268 -6.71 12.49 13.37
CA SER A 268 -8.15 12.80 13.34
C SER A 268 -8.47 14.30 13.19
N THR A 269 -7.52 15.19 13.47
CA THR A 269 -7.65 16.64 13.27
C THR A 269 -7.09 17.10 11.94
N LYS A 270 -7.64 18.18 11.35
CA LYS A 270 -7.19 18.76 10.06
C LYS A 270 -5.70 19.13 10.04
N GLU A 271 -5.11 19.44 11.18
CA GLU A 271 -3.71 19.86 11.34
C GLU A 271 -2.80 18.73 11.81
N GLY A 272 -3.34 17.65 12.38
CA GLY A 272 -2.56 16.60 13.05
C GLY A 272 -1.49 15.97 12.16
N HIS A 273 -1.85 15.55 10.95
CA HIS A 273 -0.91 14.91 10.02
C HIS A 273 0.24 15.84 9.60
N ARG A 274 -0.10 17.06 9.16
CA ARG A 274 0.89 18.03 8.69
C ARG A 274 1.77 18.52 9.83
N GLY A 275 1.17 18.81 10.99
CA GLY A 275 1.91 19.27 12.17
C GLY A 275 2.96 18.26 12.65
N ILE A 276 2.64 16.95 12.66
CA ILE A 276 3.60 15.90 13.03
C ILE A 276 4.78 15.87 12.05
N LEU A 277 4.50 15.93 10.74
CA LEU A 277 5.53 15.87 9.71
C LEU A 277 6.40 17.15 9.69
N ASP A 278 5.81 18.32 9.90
CA ASP A 278 6.53 19.59 10.00
C ASP A 278 7.45 19.61 11.24
N ARG A 279 6.97 19.10 12.39
CA ARG A 279 7.78 18.94 13.61
C ARG A 279 8.97 18.00 13.39
N PHE A 280 8.73 16.85 12.77
CA PHE A 280 9.81 15.91 12.42
C PHE A 280 10.81 16.55 11.45
N GLY A 281 10.32 17.25 10.41
CA GLY A 281 11.17 17.96 9.45
C GLY A 281 12.04 19.05 10.06
N ARG A 282 11.55 19.76 11.11
CA ARG A 282 12.33 20.75 11.87
C ARG A 282 13.33 20.13 12.87
N GLY A 283 13.25 18.78 13.08
CA GLY A 283 14.11 18.07 14.01
C GLY A 283 13.66 18.14 15.48
N GLU A 284 12.37 18.37 15.68
CA GLU A 284 11.78 18.30 17.02
C GLU A 284 11.60 16.85 17.50
N ALA A 285 11.84 15.86 16.63
CA ALA A 285 11.89 14.46 16.97
C ALA A 285 12.99 13.72 16.20
N ASP A 286 13.44 12.61 16.76
CA ASP A 286 14.57 11.82 16.31
C ASP A 286 14.09 10.55 15.56
N ILE A 287 12.97 9.98 16.01
CA ILE A 287 12.38 8.80 15.41
C ILE A 287 10.93 9.09 15.04
N LEU A 288 10.55 8.79 13.79
CA LEU A 288 9.17 8.82 13.32
C LEU A 288 8.66 7.39 13.09
N VAL A 289 7.68 6.94 13.88
CA VAL A 289 7.03 5.65 13.68
C VAL A 289 5.68 5.84 13.04
N GLY A 290 5.37 5.03 12.02
CA GLY A 290 4.06 5.13 11.40
C GLY A 290 3.76 4.07 10.35
N THR A 291 2.58 4.21 9.75
CA THR A 291 2.08 3.33 8.70
C THR A 291 2.38 3.91 7.32
N GLN A 292 1.71 3.45 6.28
CA GLN A 292 1.92 3.89 4.88
C GLN A 292 1.91 5.43 4.68
N MET A 293 1.36 6.19 5.63
CA MET A 293 1.36 7.65 5.57
C MET A 293 2.78 8.25 5.68
N VAL A 294 3.72 7.54 6.31
CA VAL A 294 5.13 7.96 6.44
C VAL A 294 5.92 7.68 5.15
N ALA A 295 5.51 6.66 4.39
CA ALA A 295 6.17 6.27 3.15
C ALA A 295 5.98 7.28 2.00
N LYS A 296 4.98 8.17 2.09
CA LYS A 296 4.51 8.99 0.97
C LYS A 296 4.98 10.44 1.01
N GLY A 297 5.49 10.93 -0.11
CA GLY A 297 5.53 12.33 -0.52
C GLY A 297 6.49 13.29 0.19
N LEU A 298 7.15 12.93 1.29
CA LEU A 298 7.96 13.84 2.07
C LEU A 298 9.45 13.58 1.92
N HIS A 299 10.23 14.65 1.96
CA HIS A 299 11.68 14.61 1.93
C HIS A 299 12.22 15.09 3.28
N PHE A 300 12.94 14.20 3.96
CA PHE A 300 13.62 14.48 5.22
C PHE A 300 15.12 14.28 5.03
N PRO A 301 15.91 15.36 4.86
CA PRO A 301 17.35 15.26 4.55
C PRO A 301 18.18 14.54 5.61
N ARG A 302 17.75 14.59 6.88
CA ARG A 302 18.45 13.97 8.01
C ARG A 302 18.08 12.50 8.25
N VAL A 303 17.15 11.93 7.46
CA VAL A 303 16.78 10.53 7.61
C VAL A 303 17.77 9.66 6.86
N THR A 304 18.58 8.92 7.61
CA THR A 304 19.59 7.99 7.09
C THR A 304 19.21 6.53 7.34
N VAL A 305 18.34 6.26 8.33
CA VAL A 305 17.86 4.91 8.63
C VAL A 305 16.35 4.80 8.40
N VAL A 306 15.95 3.78 7.66
CA VAL A 306 14.56 3.40 7.53
C VAL A 306 14.40 1.94 7.95
N GLY A 307 13.64 1.70 9.02
CA GLY A 307 13.30 0.37 9.49
C GLY A 307 11.93 -0.07 8.99
N VAL A 308 11.82 -1.25 8.45
CA VAL A 308 10.54 -1.92 8.13
C VAL A 308 10.34 -3.06 9.11
N ILE A 309 9.30 -2.93 9.93
CA ILE A 309 8.92 -3.95 10.90
C ILE A 309 7.89 -4.88 10.26
N ASP A 310 8.14 -6.18 10.34
CA ASP A 310 7.21 -7.22 9.91
C ASP A 310 6.77 -7.05 8.44
N ALA A 311 7.73 -7.19 7.50
CA ALA A 311 7.44 -7.16 6.07
C ALA A 311 6.48 -8.28 5.65
N ASP A 312 6.49 -9.40 6.37
CA ASP A 312 5.66 -10.59 6.14
C ASP A 312 4.16 -10.28 6.21
N GLN A 313 3.74 -9.38 7.09
CA GLN A 313 2.33 -9.01 7.23
C GLN A 313 1.72 -8.51 5.92
N GLY A 314 2.49 -7.77 5.13
CA GLY A 314 2.06 -7.34 3.81
C GLY A 314 2.09 -8.45 2.78
N LEU A 315 3.14 -9.28 2.80
CA LEU A 315 3.33 -10.40 1.86
C LEU A 315 2.23 -11.45 1.99
N HIS A 316 1.81 -11.73 3.22
CA HIS A 316 0.78 -12.73 3.52
C HIS A 316 -0.64 -12.16 3.62
N PHE A 317 -0.84 -10.93 3.15
CA PHE A 317 -2.19 -10.39 3.08
C PHE A 317 -3.03 -11.18 2.04
N PRO A 318 -4.26 -11.59 2.36
CA PRO A 318 -5.09 -12.43 1.49
C PRO A 318 -5.69 -11.65 0.32
N ASP A 319 -4.86 -11.10 -0.53
CA ASP A 319 -5.21 -10.37 -1.75
C ASP A 319 -4.17 -10.71 -2.84
N PHE A 320 -4.61 -11.00 -4.05
CA PHE A 320 -3.72 -11.32 -5.17
C PHE A 320 -2.76 -10.16 -5.51
N ARG A 321 -3.03 -8.93 -5.07
CA ARG A 321 -2.13 -7.76 -5.20
C ARG A 321 -1.18 -7.59 -4.02
N ALA A 322 -1.16 -8.50 -3.05
CA ALA A 322 -0.35 -8.34 -1.85
C ALA A 322 1.14 -8.13 -2.17
N HIS A 323 1.70 -8.98 -3.02
CA HIS A 323 3.09 -8.92 -3.44
C HIS A 323 3.43 -7.62 -4.18
N GLU A 324 2.58 -7.20 -5.10
CA GLU A 324 2.72 -5.93 -5.83
C GLU A 324 2.71 -4.74 -4.88
N ARG A 325 1.77 -4.70 -3.95
CA ARG A 325 1.66 -3.60 -2.96
C ARG A 325 2.88 -3.54 -2.02
N VAL A 326 3.39 -4.70 -1.59
CA VAL A 326 4.58 -4.74 -0.72
C VAL A 326 5.81 -4.28 -1.49
N PHE A 327 5.99 -4.76 -2.73
CA PHE A 327 7.09 -4.32 -3.57
C PHE A 327 7.07 -2.79 -3.78
N GLN A 328 5.92 -2.25 -4.16
CA GLN A 328 5.71 -0.80 -4.36
C GLN A 328 6.02 -0.01 -3.10
N LEU A 329 5.48 -0.47 -1.97
CA LEU A 329 5.66 0.18 -0.67
C LEU A 329 7.13 0.17 -0.22
N LEU A 330 7.79 -0.99 -0.24
CA LEU A 330 9.19 -1.10 0.19
C LEU A 330 10.13 -0.31 -0.72
N THR A 331 9.87 -0.27 -2.02
CA THR A 331 10.62 0.55 -2.97
C THR A 331 10.41 2.05 -2.71
N GLN A 332 9.18 2.48 -2.39
CA GLN A 332 8.90 3.87 -2.00
C GLN A 332 9.60 4.24 -0.69
N VAL A 333 9.53 3.37 0.31
CA VAL A 333 10.19 3.54 1.62
C VAL A 333 11.71 3.61 1.45
N ALA A 334 12.29 2.72 0.65
CA ALA A 334 13.70 2.76 0.31
C ALA A 334 14.09 4.09 -0.36
N GLY A 335 13.24 4.62 -1.22
CA GLY A 335 13.45 5.92 -1.85
C GLY A 335 13.43 7.14 -0.91
N ARG A 336 13.12 6.98 0.39
CA ARG A 336 13.15 8.08 1.40
C ARG A 336 14.52 8.28 2.01
N SER A 337 15.31 7.22 2.15
CA SER A 337 16.69 7.26 2.61
C SER A 337 17.65 7.67 1.47
N GLY A 338 18.79 8.26 1.80
CA GLY A 338 19.90 8.46 0.83
C GLY A 338 19.71 9.61 -0.17
N ARG A 339 18.94 10.66 0.14
CA ARG A 339 18.87 11.87 -0.70
C ARG A 339 19.91 12.92 -0.33
N GLY A 340 20.64 12.74 0.77
CA GLY A 340 21.81 13.52 1.19
C GLY A 340 23.01 12.59 1.29
N ASP A 341 23.12 11.86 2.41
CA ASP A 341 24.11 10.82 2.62
C ASP A 341 23.57 9.42 2.29
N PRO A 342 24.45 8.43 2.01
CA PRO A 342 24.02 7.06 1.76
C PRO A 342 23.23 6.52 2.95
N GLY A 343 21.94 6.32 2.78
CA GLY A 343 21.08 5.77 3.82
C GLY A 343 20.97 4.26 3.74
N VAL A 344 20.52 3.64 4.83
CA VAL A 344 20.25 2.21 4.92
C VAL A 344 18.78 1.93 5.19
N VAL A 345 18.26 0.90 4.56
CA VAL A 345 16.91 0.36 4.81
C VAL A 345 17.04 -1.02 5.40
N ILE A 346 16.55 -1.19 6.62
CA ILE A 346 16.54 -2.48 7.32
C ILE A 346 15.14 -3.07 7.23
N VAL A 347 15.01 -4.20 6.55
CA VAL A 347 13.74 -4.91 6.39
C VAL A 347 13.77 -6.18 7.22
N GLN A 348 12.96 -6.21 8.29
CA GLN A 348 12.82 -7.35 9.17
C GLN A 348 11.77 -8.32 8.64
N THR A 349 12.11 -9.60 8.52
CA THR A 349 11.25 -10.65 7.95
C THR A 349 11.56 -12.02 8.51
N PHE A 350 10.60 -12.93 8.46
CA PHE A 350 10.78 -14.37 8.72
C PHE A 350 10.96 -15.19 7.42
N ASP A 351 10.84 -14.53 6.25
CA ASP A 351 11.10 -15.14 4.95
C ASP A 351 12.08 -14.29 4.12
N PRO A 352 13.38 -14.28 4.45
CA PRO A 352 14.39 -13.44 3.79
C PRO A 352 14.59 -13.78 2.32
N GLU A 353 14.28 -15.02 1.92
CA GLU A 353 14.42 -15.49 0.53
C GLU A 353 13.16 -15.25 -0.31
N HIS A 354 12.14 -14.63 0.26
CA HIS A 354 10.92 -14.29 -0.48
C HIS A 354 11.24 -13.50 -1.75
N ARG A 355 10.69 -13.92 -2.90
CA ARG A 355 10.98 -13.34 -4.22
C ARG A 355 10.82 -11.81 -4.26
N VAL A 356 9.79 -11.26 -3.61
CA VAL A 356 9.54 -9.81 -3.53
C VAL A 356 10.71 -9.11 -2.84
N LEU A 357 11.17 -9.63 -1.70
CA LEU A 357 12.26 -9.02 -0.92
C LEU A 357 13.59 -9.08 -1.67
N ARG A 358 13.87 -10.16 -2.39
CA ARG A 358 15.05 -10.23 -3.27
C ARG A 358 15.05 -9.13 -4.34
N ARG A 359 13.87 -8.87 -4.96
CA ARG A 359 13.73 -7.82 -5.97
C ARG A 359 13.82 -6.41 -5.35
N VAL A 360 13.28 -6.22 -4.15
CA VAL A 360 13.43 -4.95 -3.40
C VAL A 360 14.90 -4.69 -3.07
N ARG A 361 15.63 -5.70 -2.56
CA ARG A 361 17.07 -5.59 -2.26
C ARG A 361 17.90 -5.20 -3.48
N ALA A 362 17.56 -5.73 -4.64
CA ALA A 362 18.23 -5.44 -5.90
C ALA A 362 17.71 -4.16 -6.59
N HIS A 363 16.71 -3.48 -6.06
CA HIS A 363 15.99 -2.38 -6.73
C HIS A 363 15.49 -2.76 -8.14
N ASP A 364 15.17 -4.04 -8.34
CA ASP A 364 14.85 -4.61 -9.65
C ASP A 364 13.34 -4.59 -9.93
N VAL A 365 12.86 -3.45 -10.40
CA VAL A 365 11.44 -3.23 -10.76
C VAL A 365 11.03 -4.11 -11.95
N ASP A 366 11.87 -4.21 -12.98
CA ASP A 366 11.54 -4.98 -14.18
C ASP A 366 11.47 -6.48 -13.92
N GLY A 367 12.43 -7.01 -13.15
CA GLY A 367 12.41 -8.40 -12.73
C GLY A 367 11.20 -8.73 -11.86
N PHE A 368 10.81 -7.82 -10.97
CA PHE A 368 9.57 -7.98 -10.20
C PHE A 368 8.34 -8.03 -11.09
N LEU A 369 8.20 -7.06 -12.01
CA LEU A 369 7.05 -7.00 -12.92
C LEU A 369 6.97 -8.24 -13.82
N ALA A 370 8.10 -8.77 -14.28
CA ALA A 370 8.14 -9.97 -15.10
C ALA A 370 7.69 -11.21 -14.31
N GLU A 371 8.20 -11.41 -13.09
CA GLU A 371 7.80 -12.54 -12.23
C GLU A 371 6.31 -12.46 -11.83
N GLU A 372 5.85 -11.29 -11.40
CA GLU A 372 4.46 -11.10 -11.01
C GLU A 372 3.49 -11.28 -12.18
N TRP A 373 3.90 -10.84 -13.39
CA TRP A 373 3.16 -11.06 -14.63
C TRP A 373 2.90 -12.54 -14.89
N GLU A 374 3.96 -13.36 -14.86
CA GLU A 374 3.85 -14.79 -15.13
C GLU A 374 3.02 -15.51 -14.07
N GLN A 375 3.18 -15.14 -12.79
CA GLN A 375 2.39 -15.73 -11.71
C GLN A 375 0.90 -15.42 -11.87
N ARG A 376 0.52 -14.17 -12.16
CA ARG A 376 -0.88 -13.82 -12.38
C ARG A 376 -1.45 -14.44 -13.64
N ARG A 377 -0.63 -14.63 -14.67
CA ARG A 377 -1.03 -15.34 -15.88
C ARG A 377 -1.36 -16.80 -15.57
N ALA A 378 -0.50 -17.49 -14.85
CA ALA A 378 -0.69 -18.89 -14.47
C ALA A 378 -1.95 -19.11 -13.61
N LEU A 379 -2.23 -18.17 -12.70
CA LEU A 379 -3.40 -18.22 -11.80
C LEU A 379 -4.67 -17.61 -12.38
N GLY A 380 -4.63 -17.00 -13.56
CA GLY A 380 -5.77 -16.34 -14.17
C GLY A 380 -6.24 -15.09 -13.43
N TYR A 381 -5.31 -14.33 -12.80
CA TYR A 381 -5.62 -13.06 -12.14
C TYR A 381 -5.52 -11.85 -13.08
N PRO A 382 -6.16 -10.71 -12.73
CA PRO A 382 -5.90 -9.45 -13.42
C PRO A 382 -4.40 -9.10 -13.51
N PRO A 383 -3.93 -8.59 -14.64
CA PRO A 383 -4.67 -8.07 -15.80
C PRO A 383 -5.04 -9.10 -16.86
N HIS A 384 -4.64 -10.38 -16.74
CA HIS A 384 -4.86 -11.40 -17.75
C HIS A 384 -6.34 -11.82 -17.85
N ARG A 385 -7.04 -11.88 -16.72
CA ARG A 385 -8.49 -12.09 -16.65
C ARG A 385 -9.13 -10.96 -15.84
N ARG A 386 -10.43 -10.82 -15.98
CA ARG A 386 -11.22 -9.86 -15.18
C ARG A 386 -11.74 -10.54 -13.93
N LEU A 387 -11.70 -9.84 -12.82
CA LEU A 387 -12.25 -10.28 -11.54
C LEU A 387 -13.37 -9.33 -11.11
N ALA A 388 -14.56 -9.89 -10.86
CA ALA A 388 -15.70 -9.15 -10.32
C ALA A 388 -16.08 -9.70 -8.95
N ALA A 389 -16.28 -8.84 -7.95
CA ALA A 389 -16.73 -9.21 -6.62
C ALA A 389 -18.19 -8.79 -6.42
N ILE A 390 -19.06 -9.76 -6.11
CA ILE A 390 -20.44 -9.51 -5.68
C ILE A 390 -20.43 -9.56 -4.16
N THR A 391 -20.67 -8.43 -3.50
CA THR A 391 -20.74 -8.34 -2.04
C THR A 391 -22.17 -8.09 -1.61
N ALA A 392 -22.67 -8.90 -0.70
CA ALA A 392 -23.97 -8.71 -0.07
C ALA A 392 -23.83 -8.61 1.45
N THR A 393 -24.67 -7.80 2.07
CA THR A 393 -24.73 -7.61 3.52
C THR A 393 -26.18 -7.70 4.00
N ALA A 394 -26.42 -8.39 5.12
CA ALA A 394 -27.71 -8.45 5.78
C ALA A 394 -27.55 -8.64 7.29
N PRO A 395 -28.53 -8.26 8.10
CA PRO A 395 -28.52 -8.51 9.55
C PRO A 395 -28.69 -10.02 9.89
N ASP A 396 -29.43 -10.76 9.07
CA ASP A 396 -29.71 -12.20 9.23
C ASP A 396 -28.66 -13.01 8.42
N GLU A 397 -27.67 -13.53 9.11
CA GLU A 397 -26.55 -14.29 8.54
C GLU A 397 -27.01 -15.58 7.87
N PRO A 398 -27.86 -16.46 8.49
CA PRO A 398 -28.34 -17.67 7.85
C PRO A 398 -29.17 -17.42 6.58
N ARG A 399 -29.93 -16.33 6.53
CA ARG A 399 -30.67 -15.92 5.34
C ARG A 399 -29.73 -15.43 4.25
N LEU A 400 -28.71 -14.65 4.61
CA LEU A 400 -27.70 -14.17 3.68
C LEU A 400 -26.94 -15.32 3.02
N ASP A 401 -26.49 -16.30 3.81
CA ASP A 401 -25.77 -17.48 3.31
C ASP A 401 -26.63 -18.25 2.29
N ARG A 402 -27.92 -18.49 2.57
CA ARG A 402 -28.84 -19.16 1.64
C ARG A 402 -29.03 -18.38 0.32
N VAL A 403 -29.17 -17.07 0.41
CA VAL A 403 -29.31 -16.21 -0.78
C VAL A 403 -28.02 -16.23 -1.62
N LEU A 404 -26.87 -16.14 -1.00
CA LEU A 404 -25.59 -16.17 -1.71
C LEU A 404 -25.31 -17.52 -2.37
N GLU A 405 -25.66 -18.63 -1.71
CA GLU A 405 -25.59 -19.97 -2.32
C GLU A 405 -26.53 -20.11 -3.52
N ALA A 406 -27.75 -19.62 -3.43
CA ALA A 406 -28.70 -19.63 -4.55
C ALA A 406 -28.19 -18.78 -5.73
N VAL A 407 -27.63 -17.59 -5.45
CA VAL A 407 -27.01 -16.73 -6.48
C VAL A 407 -25.81 -17.42 -7.12
N ALA A 408 -24.92 -17.99 -6.34
CA ALA A 408 -23.73 -18.70 -6.84
C ALA A 408 -24.12 -19.91 -7.71
N SER A 409 -25.11 -20.72 -7.26
CA SER A 409 -25.64 -21.85 -8.02
C SER A 409 -26.22 -21.40 -9.38
N ARG A 410 -27.02 -20.33 -9.37
CA ARG A 410 -27.62 -19.80 -10.60
C ARG A 410 -26.57 -19.22 -11.55
N LEU A 411 -25.52 -18.58 -11.04
CA LEU A 411 -24.42 -18.10 -11.87
C LEU A 411 -23.64 -19.26 -12.48
N ARG A 412 -23.34 -20.32 -11.71
CA ARG A 412 -22.65 -21.51 -12.23
C ARG A 412 -23.45 -22.22 -13.31
N SER A 413 -24.78 -22.34 -13.15
CA SER A 413 -25.65 -22.99 -14.15
C SER A 413 -25.95 -22.11 -15.38
N GLY A 414 -25.87 -20.77 -15.24
CA GLY A 414 -26.27 -19.84 -16.30
C GLY A 414 -25.11 -19.24 -17.10
N LEU A 415 -23.86 -19.46 -16.68
CA LEU A 415 -22.68 -18.91 -17.35
C LEU A 415 -21.81 -20.02 -17.94
N PRO A 416 -21.16 -19.79 -19.10
CA PRO A 416 -20.27 -20.78 -19.71
C PRO A 416 -19.05 -21.01 -18.83
N GLU A 417 -18.88 -22.22 -18.32
CA GLU A 417 -17.81 -22.60 -17.38
C GLU A 417 -16.41 -22.36 -17.95
N GLN A 418 -16.25 -22.43 -19.26
CA GLN A 418 -14.98 -22.18 -19.96
C GLN A 418 -14.58 -20.71 -19.95
N GLU A 419 -15.54 -19.77 -19.84
CA GLU A 419 -15.31 -18.34 -19.87
C GLU A 419 -15.35 -17.70 -18.49
N VAL A 420 -16.21 -18.22 -17.60
CA VAL A 420 -16.49 -17.62 -16.29
C VAL A 420 -16.36 -18.66 -15.17
N GLN A 421 -15.40 -18.44 -14.29
CA GLN A 421 -15.26 -19.21 -13.05
C GLN A 421 -15.96 -18.49 -11.90
N VAL A 422 -16.91 -19.15 -11.25
CA VAL A 422 -17.64 -18.63 -10.09
C VAL A 422 -17.01 -19.16 -8.80
N LEU A 423 -16.30 -18.28 -8.08
CA LEU A 423 -15.66 -18.57 -6.79
C LEU A 423 -16.62 -18.26 -5.62
N GLY A 424 -16.47 -18.98 -4.54
CA GLY A 424 -17.29 -18.78 -3.33
C GLY A 424 -18.69 -19.41 -3.40
N PRO A 425 -19.64 -18.97 -2.56
CA PRO A 425 -19.56 -17.80 -1.69
C PRO A 425 -18.51 -17.94 -0.57
N ALA A 426 -17.93 -16.82 -0.18
CA ALA A 426 -16.98 -16.74 0.92
C ALA A 426 -17.32 -15.57 1.83
N ARG A 427 -17.07 -15.72 3.13
CA ARG A 427 -17.27 -14.62 4.08
C ARG A 427 -16.22 -13.54 3.89
N ALA A 428 -16.62 -12.28 4.02
CA ALA A 428 -15.69 -11.15 3.98
C ALA A 428 -14.67 -11.22 5.12
N VAL A 429 -13.50 -10.61 4.92
CA VAL A 429 -12.43 -10.49 5.94
C VAL A 429 -12.96 -9.88 7.24
N LEU A 430 -13.80 -8.84 7.11
CA LEU A 430 -14.58 -8.28 8.21
C LEU A 430 -16.02 -8.79 8.09
N ALA A 431 -16.32 -9.89 8.77
CA ALA A 431 -17.62 -10.54 8.69
C ALA A 431 -18.76 -9.70 9.32
N ARG A 432 -18.43 -8.77 10.21
CA ARG A 432 -19.43 -7.89 10.87
C ARG A 432 -18.92 -6.46 10.95
N ILE A 433 -19.69 -5.51 10.41
CA ILE A 433 -19.48 -4.07 10.53
C ILE A 433 -20.78 -3.47 11.05
N ASN A 434 -20.77 -2.77 12.20
CA ASN A 434 -21.95 -2.13 12.80
C ASN A 434 -23.17 -3.06 12.94
N ARG A 435 -22.96 -4.30 13.39
CA ARG A 435 -23.99 -5.35 13.52
C ARG A 435 -24.65 -5.79 12.20
N ARG A 436 -24.04 -5.51 11.05
CA ARG A 436 -24.46 -5.95 9.71
C ARG A 436 -23.38 -6.81 9.08
#